data_88cb157c879007e6d528b11ad7ab0d1f
#
_entry.id   88cb157c879007e6d528b11ad7ab0d1f
#
_cell.length_a   1.000
_cell.length_b   1.000
_cell.length_c   1.000
_cell.angle_alpha   90.00
_cell.angle_beta   90.00
_cell.angle_gamma   90.00
#
_symmetry.space_group_name_H-M   'P 1'
#
loop_
_entity.id
_entity.type
_entity.pdbx_description
1 polymer ?
#
loop_
_entity_poly.entity_id
_entity_poly.type
_entity_poly.pdbx_seq_one_letter_code
_entity_poly.pdbx_strand_id
1 'polypeptide(L)'
;LALLMASQVGVKTNVNPALANLPDKDAIVVMSFGTTFKDSRAKTIEATVDAIKAAHPGVKVVTAFTSHIIIDRIKAHEGLTIPTPEQALAQLKAEGYTRVALTSLDIIPGMEYAYKDAVYNLHKNDFKKMTFGTPLMYWQGQEGQADDITETMKALSTQFPKTGKKDAILIMAHGTPHPSNAYYAVMQDRLNELGYTNAYIFSVEGWPHLDTVVPQLKAKGIKNVTMMPLMMVAGDHANNDMAGDEPDSFKSQLLAEGFKVSTYIHGLGENAAVQKLFVERANESWDALQAK
;
A
#
# COMPACT_ATOMS: atom_id res chain seq x y z
N LEU A 1 6.30 4.06 29.88
CA LEU A 1 5.66 2.75 29.76
C LEU A 1 4.50 2.77 28.77
N ALA A 2 3.62 3.79 28.84
CA ALA A 2 2.48 3.93 27.92
C ALA A 2 2.90 4.13 26.47
N LEU A 3 3.96 4.89 26.20
CA LEU A 3 4.51 5.11 24.87
C LEU A 3 5.11 3.84 24.24
N LEU A 4 5.77 3.01 25.04
CA LEU A 4 6.29 1.72 24.58
C LEU A 4 5.16 0.74 24.26
N MET A 5 4.10 0.75 25.04
CA MET A 5 2.92 -0.09 24.82
C MET A 5 2.16 0.33 23.57
N ALA A 6 2.02 1.63 23.32
CA ALA A 6 1.33 2.14 22.15
C ALA A 6 2.05 1.79 20.83
N SER A 7 3.39 1.82 20.81
CA SER A 7 4.16 1.44 19.61
C SER A 7 4.04 -0.04 19.24
N GLN A 8 3.72 -0.90 20.20
CA GLN A 8 3.53 -2.33 19.99
C GLN A 8 2.10 -2.71 19.57
N VAL A 9 1.12 -1.84 19.78
CA VAL A 9 -0.28 -2.15 19.48
C VAL A 9 -0.52 -2.28 17.96
N GLY A 10 0.17 -1.49 17.17
CA GLY A 10 0.04 -1.56 15.71
C GLY A 10 0.70 -2.81 15.12
N VAL A 11 1.86 -3.23 15.63
CA VAL A 11 2.55 -4.45 15.21
C VAL A 11 2.07 -5.61 16.06
N LYS A 12 1.44 -6.58 15.41
CA LYS A 12 0.92 -7.77 16.09
C LYS A 12 2.03 -8.78 16.32
N THR A 13 2.04 -9.41 17.50
CA THR A 13 3.02 -10.42 17.87
C THR A 13 2.32 -11.59 18.56
N ASN A 14 2.69 -12.80 18.16
CA ASN A 14 2.22 -14.03 18.80
C ASN A 14 3.40 -14.98 19.00
N VAL A 15 3.45 -15.56 20.19
CA VAL A 15 4.41 -16.63 20.54
C VAL A 15 3.62 -17.89 20.85
N ASN A 16 4.00 -19.03 20.26
CA ASN A 16 3.41 -20.32 20.58
C ASN A 16 4.33 -21.07 21.55
N PRO A 17 3.99 -21.19 22.82
CA PRO A 17 4.84 -21.85 23.82
C PRO A 17 5.08 -23.34 23.52
N ALA A 18 4.15 -23.99 22.83
CA ALA A 18 4.29 -25.41 22.46
C ALA A 18 5.46 -25.66 21.50
N LEU A 19 5.92 -24.63 20.79
CA LEU A 19 7.03 -24.71 19.83
C LEU A 19 8.31 -24.03 20.36
N ALA A 20 8.39 -23.70 21.63
CA ALA A 20 9.51 -22.97 22.22
C ALA A 20 10.86 -23.66 22.06
N ASN A 21 10.88 -24.98 21.96
CA ASN A 21 12.14 -25.75 21.83
C ASN A 21 12.67 -25.86 20.40
N LEU A 22 11.95 -25.37 19.41
CA LEU A 22 12.43 -25.35 18.03
C LEU A 22 13.55 -24.31 17.87
N PRO A 23 14.58 -24.58 17.05
CA PRO A 23 15.60 -23.59 16.76
C PRO A 23 15.01 -22.43 15.98
N ASP A 24 15.56 -21.24 16.17
CA ASP A 24 15.14 -20.05 15.43
C ASP A 24 15.61 -20.16 13.97
N LYS A 25 14.66 -20.12 13.06
CA LYS A 25 14.90 -20.00 11.62
C LYS A 25 13.86 -19.04 11.07
N ASP A 26 14.31 -17.87 10.62
CA ASP A 26 13.46 -16.72 10.38
C ASP A 26 13.24 -16.45 8.90
N ALA A 27 12.03 -15.98 8.57
CA ALA A 27 11.67 -15.53 7.23
C ALA A 27 10.78 -14.30 7.30
N ILE A 28 10.73 -13.58 6.18
CA ILE A 28 9.79 -12.47 5.94
C ILE A 28 8.85 -12.87 4.83
N VAL A 29 7.54 -12.66 5.02
CA VAL A 29 6.54 -12.79 3.96
C VAL A 29 5.97 -11.41 3.66
N VAL A 30 6.10 -10.99 2.40
CA VAL A 30 5.54 -9.74 1.88
C VAL A 30 4.25 -10.07 1.15
N MET A 31 3.14 -9.57 1.65
CA MET A 31 1.81 -9.83 1.11
C MET A 31 1.31 -8.65 0.30
N SER A 32 0.85 -8.92 -0.91
CA SER A 32 0.26 -7.93 -1.82
C SER A 32 -0.99 -8.50 -2.47
N PHE A 33 -1.91 -7.64 -2.89
CA PHE A 33 -3.03 -8.06 -3.73
C PHE A 33 -2.53 -8.64 -5.05
N GLY A 34 -1.50 -8.03 -5.63
CA GLY A 34 -0.89 -8.44 -6.88
C GLY A 34 -1.38 -7.64 -8.09
N THR A 35 -0.76 -7.88 -9.22
CA THR A 35 -1.17 -7.36 -10.53
C THR A 35 -0.73 -8.29 -11.64
N THR A 36 -1.52 -8.36 -12.71
CA THR A 36 -1.18 -9.09 -13.94
C THR A 36 -0.33 -8.26 -14.92
N PHE A 37 -0.23 -6.95 -14.70
CA PHE A 37 0.58 -6.05 -15.53
C PHE A 37 2.06 -6.25 -15.22
N LYS A 38 2.75 -7.01 -16.06
CA LYS A 38 4.13 -7.46 -15.82
C LYS A 38 5.11 -6.30 -15.57
N ASP A 39 5.07 -5.27 -16.43
CA ASP A 39 5.98 -4.13 -16.30
C ASP A 39 5.71 -3.31 -15.04
N SER A 40 4.42 -3.05 -14.73
CA SER A 40 4.04 -2.37 -13.51
C SER A 40 4.41 -3.18 -12.27
N ARG A 41 4.19 -4.50 -12.30
CA ARG A 41 4.58 -5.41 -11.21
C ARG A 41 6.06 -5.33 -10.90
N ALA A 42 6.89 -5.37 -11.95
CA ALA A 42 8.36 -5.30 -11.80
C ALA A 42 8.80 -3.98 -11.17
N LYS A 43 8.22 -2.86 -11.60
CA LYS A 43 8.58 -1.52 -11.14
C LYS A 43 8.02 -1.17 -9.75
N THR A 44 6.98 -1.84 -9.31
CA THR A 44 6.26 -1.53 -8.07
C THR A 44 6.47 -2.60 -7.01
N ILE A 45 5.80 -3.74 -7.12
CA ILE A 45 5.84 -4.81 -6.12
C ILE A 45 7.24 -5.40 -6.02
N GLU A 46 7.80 -5.83 -7.16
CA GLU A 46 9.11 -6.49 -7.18
C GLU A 46 10.22 -5.53 -6.72
N ALA A 47 10.19 -4.28 -7.17
CA ALA A 47 11.16 -3.27 -6.76
C ALA A 47 11.08 -3.00 -5.24
N THR A 48 9.89 -2.95 -4.67
CA THR A 48 9.70 -2.77 -3.22
C THR A 48 10.18 -3.99 -2.44
N VAL A 49 9.87 -5.20 -2.92
CA VAL A 49 10.38 -6.44 -2.31
C VAL A 49 11.90 -6.50 -2.37
N ASP A 50 12.49 -6.10 -3.50
CA ASP A 50 13.95 -6.03 -3.63
C ASP A 50 14.58 -5.06 -2.63
N ALA A 51 13.94 -3.93 -2.35
CA ALA A 51 14.36 -2.98 -1.34
C ALA A 51 14.29 -3.60 0.08
N ILE A 52 13.26 -4.38 0.37
CA ILE A 52 13.13 -5.12 1.64
C ILE A 52 14.24 -6.17 1.75
N LYS A 53 14.49 -6.93 0.68
CA LYS A 53 15.60 -7.91 0.64
C LYS A 53 16.96 -7.27 0.89
N ALA A 54 17.20 -6.11 0.29
CA ALA A 54 18.45 -5.37 0.46
C ALA A 54 18.66 -4.91 1.91
N ALA A 55 17.59 -4.61 2.64
CA ALA A 55 17.64 -4.26 4.06
C ALA A 55 17.83 -5.46 4.98
N HIS A 56 17.60 -6.69 4.49
CA HIS A 56 17.70 -7.93 5.25
C HIS A 56 18.54 -8.98 4.51
N PRO A 57 19.85 -8.71 4.31
CA PRO A 57 20.72 -9.62 3.58
C PRO A 57 20.79 -11.00 4.26
N GLY A 58 20.69 -12.06 3.46
CA GLY A 58 20.74 -13.45 3.95
C GLY A 58 19.42 -13.95 4.55
N VAL A 59 18.41 -13.11 4.68
CA VAL A 59 17.08 -13.52 5.18
C VAL A 59 16.22 -14.03 4.04
N LYS A 60 15.49 -15.11 4.28
CA LYS A 60 14.48 -15.63 3.35
C LYS A 60 13.31 -14.64 3.27
N VAL A 61 13.06 -14.09 2.07
CA VAL A 61 11.93 -13.19 1.80
C VAL A 61 11.07 -13.83 0.72
N VAL A 62 9.79 -13.99 1.02
CA VAL A 62 8.80 -14.60 0.10
C VAL A 62 7.72 -13.57 -0.21
N THR A 63 7.39 -13.44 -1.49
CA THR A 63 6.25 -12.64 -1.94
C THR A 63 5.02 -13.53 -2.10
N ALA A 64 3.88 -13.08 -1.57
CA ALA A 64 2.61 -13.78 -1.70
C ALA A 64 1.53 -12.82 -2.19
N PHE A 65 0.64 -13.30 -3.06
CA PHE A 65 -0.50 -12.53 -3.57
C PHE A 65 -1.80 -13.04 -2.98
N THR A 66 -2.72 -12.12 -2.68
CA THR A 66 -4.04 -12.47 -2.14
C THR A 66 -5.07 -12.73 -3.23
N SER A 67 -4.92 -12.16 -4.41
CA SER A 67 -5.85 -12.37 -5.52
C SER A 67 -5.56 -13.67 -6.25
N HIS A 68 -6.44 -14.66 -6.08
CA HIS A 68 -6.36 -15.95 -6.78
C HIS A 68 -6.48 -15.79 -8.30
N ILE A 69 -7.33 -14.86 -8.76
CA ILE A 69 -7.51 -14.57 -10.19
C ILE A 69 -6.20 -14.07 -10.80
N ILE A 70 -5.51 -13.17 -10.11
CA ILE A 70 -4.22 -12.64 -10.57
C ILE A 70 -3.16 -13.75 -10.61
N ILE A 71 -3.08 -14.56 -9.57
CA ILE A 71 -2.15 -15.72 -9.50
C ILE A 71 -2.37 -16.65 -10.69
N ASP A 72 -3.62 -17.01 -10.96
CA ASP A 72 -3.98 -17.93 -12.04
C ASP A 72 -3.65 -17.35 -13.41
N ARG A 73 -3.93 -16.06 -13.62
CA ARG A 73 -3.61 -15.37 -14.88
C ARG A 73 -2.09 -15.27 -15.11
N ILE A 74 -1.32 -14.97 -14.09
CA ILE A 74 0.14 -14.91 -14.19
C ILE A 74 0.69 -16.31 -14.55
N LYS A 75 0.18 -17.35 -13.92
CA LYS A 75 0.59 -18.73 -14.23
C LYS A 75 0.25 -19.09 -15.67
N ALA A 76 -0.95 -18.77 -16.14
CA ALA A 76 -1.39 -19.07 -17.50
C ALA A 76 -0.59 -18.32 -18.56
N HIS A 77 -0.22 -17.05 -18.34
CA HIS A 77 0.42 -16.20 -19.34
C HIS A 77 1.95 -16.17 -19.25
N GLU A 78 2.52 -16.37 -18.06
CA GLU A 78 3.96 -16.24 -17.82
C GLU A 78 4.61 -17.52 -17.33
N GLY A 79 3.83 -18.54 -16.96
CA GLY A 79 4.36 -19.78 -16.38
C GLY A 79 4.94 -19.60 -14.97
N LEU A 80 4.75 -18.43 -14.35
CA LEU A 80 5.25 -18.11 -13.04
C LEU A 80 4.23 -18.50 -11.96
N THR A 81 4.67 -19.23 -10.96
CA THR A 81 3.84 -19.62 -9.80
C THR A 81 4.11 -18.68 -8.64
N ILE A 82 3.10 -17.89 -8.27
CA ILE A 82 3.13 -17.03 -7.10
C ILE A 82 2.22 -17.62 -6.03
N PRO A 83 2.71 -17.82 -4.78
CA PRO A 83 1.88 -18.42 -3.73
C PRO A 83 0.86 -17.44 -3.17
N THR A 84 -0.23 -17.97 -2.61
CA THR A 84 -1.06 -17.24 -1.65
C THR A 84 -0.30 -17.11 -0.33
N PRO A 85 -0.73 -16.22 0.59
CA PRO A 85 -0.13 -16.16 1.94
C PRO A 85 -0.15 -17.51 2.66
N GLU A 86 -1.27 -18.25 2.58
CA GLU A 86 -1.41 -19.55 3.20
C GLU A 86 -0.44 -20.59 2.61
N GLN A 87 -0.28 -20.58 1.30
CA GLN A 87 0.68 -21.47 0.61
C GLN A 87 2.12 -21.11 0.95
N ALA A 88 2.44 -19.82 1.03
CA ALA A 88 3.77 -19.35 1.42
C ALA A 88 4.12 -19.79 2.84
N LEU A 89 3.19 -19.66 3.78
CA LEU A 89 3.36 -20.07 5.17
C LEU A 89 3.52 -21.59 5.29
N ALA A 90 2.69 -22.38 4.58
CA ALA A 90 2.80 -23.83 4.57
C ALA A 90 4.16 -24.28 4.02
N GLN A 91 4.64 -23.66 2.96
CA GLN A 91 5.95 -23.97 2.35
C GLN A 91 7.09 -23.64 3.31
N LEU A 92 7.06 -22.48 3.95
CA LEU A 92 8.07 -22.09 4.94
C LEU A 92 8.13 -23.06 6.12
N LYS A 93 6.97 -23.49 6.62
CA LYS A 93 6.90 -24.48 7.70
C LYS A 93 7.51 -25.82 7.25
N ALA A 94 7.19 -26.28 6.04
CA ALA A 94 7.74 -27.51 5.47
C ALA A 94 9.27 -27.43 5.31
N GLU A 95 9.81 -26.25 5.02
CA GLU A 95 11.26 -25.99 4.90
C GLU A 95 11.95 -25.78 6.25
N GLY A 96 11.22 -25.89 7.36
CA GLY A 96 11.78 -25.79 8.71
C GLY A 96 11.92 -24.39 9.28
N TYR A 97 11.31 -23.36 8.64
CA TYR A 97 11.22 -22.03 9.22
C TYR A 97 10.30 -22.04 10.42
N THR A 98 10.73 -21.41 11.50
CA THR A 98 10.04 -21.44 12.80
C THR A 98 9.52 -20.08 13.24
N ARG A 99 10.07 -19.00 12.71
CA ARG A 99 9.61 -17.64 13.04
C ARG A 99 9.40 -16.85 11.75
N VAL A 100 8.28 -16.14 11.65
CA VAL A 100 7.90 -15.42 10.44
C VAL A 100 7.44 -14.01 10.77
N ALA A 101 8.03 -13.02 10.11
CA ALA A 101 7.57 -11.65 10.10
C ALA A 101 6.72 -11.42 8.85
N LEU A 102 5.44 -11.09 9.05
CA LEU A 102 4.54 -10.70 7.97
C LEU A 102 4.58 -9.19 7.79
N THR A 103 4.61 -8.74 6.55
CA THR A 103 4.42 -7.34 6.17
C THR A 103 3.52 -7.26 4.95
N SER A 104 2.85 -6.14 4.77
CA SER A 104 1.93 -5.95 3.63
C SER A 104 2.33 -4.75 2.78
N LEU A 105 1.90 -4.75 1.53
CA LEU A 105 2.03 -3.61 0.64
C LEU A 105 0.72 -2.81 0.52
N ASP A 106 -0.11 -2.88 1.56
CA ASP A 106 -1.33 -2.10 1.65
C ASP A 106 -1.02 -0.65 2.05
N ILE A 107 -1.77 0.27 1.49
CA ILE A 107 -1.59 1.71 1.71
C ILE A 107 -2.25 2.16 3.00
N ILE A 108 -3.45 1.61 3.28
CA ILE A 108 -4.29 1.93 4.44
C ILE A 108 -4.78 0.64 5.11
N PRO A 109 -5.25 0.70 6.37
CA PRO A 109 -5.83 -0.47 7.04
C PRO A 109 -7.27 -0.73 6.57
N GLY A 110 -7.43 -1.02 5.27
CA GLY A 110 -8.72 -1.29 4.63
C GLY A 110 -9.08 -2.76 4.58
N MET A 111 -9.98 -3.13 3.65
CA MET A 111 -10.47 -4.51 3.52
C MET A 111 -9.37 -5.51 3.18
N GLU A 112 -8.43 -5.14 2.30
CA GLU A 112 -7.32 -6.02 1.93
C GLU A 112 -6.36 -6.26 3.10
N TYR A 113 -6.09 -5.22 3.88
CA TYR A 113 -5.30 -5.39 5.11
C TYR A 113 -6.04 -6.27 6.12
N ALA A 114 -7.36 -6.10 6.27
CA ALA A 114 -8.18 -6.93 7.14
C ALA A 114 -8.14 -8.42 6.74
N TYR A 115 -8.09 -8.73 5.45
CA TYR A 115 -7.90 -10.09 4.95
C TYR A 115 -6.55 -10.66 5.41
N LYS A 116 -5.48 -9.89 5.29
CA LYS A 116 -4.13 -10.29 5.71
C LYS A 116 -4.06 -10.45 7.23
N ASP A 117 -4.80 -9.64 7.97
CA ASP A 117 -4.96 -9.79 9.41
C ASP A 117 -5.65 -11.11 9.77
N ALA A 118 -6.64 -11.52 9.00
CA ALA A 118 -7.28 -12.83 9.17
C ALA A 118 -6.28 -13.97 8.91
N VAL A 119 -5.42 -13.85 7.90
CA VAL A 119 -4.33 -14.82 7.64
C VAL A 119 -3.42 -14.93 8.86
N TYR A 120 -2.99 -13.79 9.41
CA TYR A 120 -2.18 -13.78 10.63
C TYR A 120 -2.88 -14.52 11.77
N ASN A 121 -4.13 -14.19 12.04
CA ASN A 121 -4.88 -14.81 13.15
C ASN A 121 -5.08 -16.31 12.98
N LEU A 122 -5.28 -16.78 11.75
CA LEU A 122 -5.46 -18.21 11.46
C LEU A 122 -4.16 -19.01 11.57
N HIS A 123 -3.01 -18.40 11.28
CA HIS A 123 -1.74 -19.12 11.15
C HIS A 123 -0.68 -18.81 12.20
N LYS A 124 -0.95 -17.83 13.09
CA LYS A 124 0.02 -17.37 14.08
C LYS A 124 0.56 -18.47 15.01
N ASN A 125 -0.24 -19.51 15.29
CA ASN A 125 0.18 -20.63 16.14
C ASN A 125 0.86 -21.77 15.39
N ASP A 126 0.97 -21.69 14.06
CA ASP A 126 1.70 -22.66 13.26
C ASP A 126 3.22 -22.47 13.40
N PHE A 127 3.67 -21.36 13.93
CA PHE A 127 5.07 -21.00 14.09
C PHE A 127 5.40 -20.72 15.57
N LYS A 128 6.68 -20.85 15.90
CA LYS A 128 7.20 -20.51 17.21
C LYS A 128 6.92 -19.06 17.58
N LYS A 129 7.09 -18.14 16.61
CA LYS A 129 6.75 -16.74 16.72
C LYS A 129 6.33 -16.20 15.38
N MET A 130 5.30 -15.35 15.37
CA MET A 130 4.85 -14.64 14.18
C MET A 130 4.54 -13.20 14.54
N THR A 131 4.93 -12.29 13.66
CA THR A 131 4.61 -10.87 13.75
C THR A 131 3.91 -10.40 12.49
N PHE A 132 3.15 -9.32 12.60
CA PHE A 132 2.48 -8.69 11.47
C PHE A 132 2.55 -7.17 11.63
N GLY A 133 3.20 -6.51 10.67
CA GLY A 133 3.36 -5.06 10.63
C GLY A 133 2.10 -4.31 10.22
N THR A 134 2.10 -3.01 10.43
CA THR A 134 1.02 -2.12 9.98
C THR A 134 1.09 -1.89 8.47
N PRO A 135 -0.01 -1.40 7.85
CA PRO A 135 0.08 -0.93 6.47
C PRO A 135 0.95 0.33 6.37
N LEU A 136 1.12 0.86 5.17
CA LEU A 136 1.95 2.04 4.91
C LEU A 136 1.58 3.21 5.82
N MET A 137 0.29 3.54 5.89
CA MET A 137 -0.26 4.58 6.75
C MET A 137 -1.15 3.95 7.83
N TYR A 138 -0.78 4.16 9.07
CA TYR A 138 -1.52 3.66 10.22
C TYR A 138 -1.63 4.73 11.32
N TRP A 139 -0.49 5.21 11.82
CA TRP A 139 -0.41 6.20 12.88
C TRP A 139 -0.58 7.62 12.34
N GLN A 140 -1.20 8.48 13.14
CA GLN A 140 -1.53 9.85 12.76
C GLN A 140 -0.82 10.93 13.60
N GLY A 141 0.25 10.56 14.31
CA GLY A 141 1.09 11.50 15.03
C GLY A 141 0.67 11.81 16.46
N GLN A 142 -0.33 11.09 17.00
CA GLN A 142 -0.76 11.31 18.38
C GLN A 142 0.08 10.49 19.36
N GLU A 143 0.19 10.98 20.59
CA GLU A 143 0.81 10.29 21.73
C GLU A 143 2.23 9.75 21.44
N GLY A 144 3.01 10.52 20.71
CA GLY A 144 4.40 10.17 20.38
C GLY A 144 4.56 9.17 19.25
N GLN A 145 3.46 8.77 18.59
CA GLN A 145 3.54 7.95 17.39
C GLN A 145 3.94 8.80 16.18
N ALA A 146 4.49 8.14 15.16
CA ALA A 146 4.80 8.78 13.89
C ALA A 146 3.52 9.28 13.21
N ASP A 147 3.62 10.33 12.43
CA ASP A 147 2.59 10.75 11.49
C ASP A 147 2.87 10.11 10.13
N ASP A 148 2.41 8.87 9.98
CA ASP A 148 2.61 8.08 8.75
C ASP A 148 1.98 8.77 7.54
N ILE A 149 0.89 9.48 7.75
CA ILE A 149 0.16 10.12 6.66
C ILE A 149 0.94 11.30 6.12
N THR A 150 1.47 12.17 6.98
CA THR A 150 2.35 13.26 6.54
C THR A 150 3.59 12.74 5.83
N GLU A 151 4.26 11.72 6.36
CA GLU A 151 5.44 11.15 5.73
C GLU A 151 5.13 10.54 4.36
N THR A 152 3.98 9.88 4.21
CA THR A 152 3.55 9.33 2.92
C THR A 152 3.20 10.44 1.92
N MET A 153 2.53 11.50 2.36
CA MET A 153 2.21 12.63 1.49
C MET A 153 3.47 13.38 1.03
N LYS A 154 4.47 13.52 1.90
CA LYS A 154 5.79 14.04 1.51
C LYS A 154 6.44 13.16 0.45
N ALA A 155 6.43 11.85 0.63
CA ALA A 155 6.97 10.90 -0.35
C ALA A 155 6.24 10.99 -1.70
N LEU A 156 4.90 11.02 -1.67
CA LEU A 156 4.08 11.18 -2.87
C LEU A 156 4.40 12.49 -3.60
N SER A 157 4.59 13.58 -2.87
CA SER A 157 4.84 14.91 -3.44
C SER A 157 6.12 14.99 -4.27
N THR A 158 7.05 14.06 -4.11
CA THR A 158 8.26 13.98 -4.95
C THR A 158 7.94 13.71 -6.42
N GLN A 159 6.75 13.18 -6.70
CA GLN A 159 6.27 12.90 -8.06
C GLN A 159 5.33 13.98 -8.60
N PHE A 160 5.02 15.02 -7.82
CA PHE A 160 4.12 16.07 -8.27
C PHE A 160 4.74 16.88 -9.41
N PRO A 161 3.98 17.15 -10.48
CA PRO A 161 4.42 18.11 -11.49
C PRO A 161 4.46 19.51 -10.90
N LYS A 162 5.23 20.39 -11.53
CA LYS A 162 5.16 21.84 -11.21
C LYS A 162 3.78 22.37 -11.59
N THR A 163 3.19 23.13 -10.69
CA THR A 163 1.85 23.69 -10.86
C THR A 163 1.84 25.20 -10.75
N GLY A 164 1.12 25.83 -11.68
CA GLY A 164 0.77 27.25 -11.60
C GLY A 164 -0.62 27.45 -10.98
N LYS A 165 -1.08 28.69 -10.95
CA LYS A 165 -2.36 29.08 -10.31
C LYS A 165 -3.60 28.42 -10.93
N LYS A 166 -3.51 28.02 -12.22
CA LYS A 166 -4.61 27.39 -12.95
C LYS A 166 -4.48 25.88 -13.05
N ASP A 167 -3.51 25.30 -12.37
CA ASP A 167 -3.19 23.89 -12.43
C ASP A 167 -3.57 23.19 -11.13
N ALA A 168 -4.08 21.97 -11.23
CA ALA A 168 -4.36 21.10 -10.09
C ALA A 168 -3.84 19.70 -10.34
N ILE A 169 -3.57 19.00 -9.25
CA ILE A 169 -3.21 17.59 -9.23
C ILE A 169 -4.40 16.83 -8.65
N LEU A 170 -4.90 15.84 -9.39
CA LEU A 170 -5.99 14.97 -8.95
C LEU A 170 -5.42 13.60 -8.64
N ILE A 171 -5.51 13.22 -7.38
CA ILE A 171 -4.94 11.99 -6.85
C ILE A 171 -6.07 10.98 -6.69
N MET A 172 -6.05 9.95 -7.54
CA MET A 172 -7.09 8.92 -7.57
C MET A 172 -6.73 7.77 -6.63
N ALA A 173 -7.53 7.61 -5.58
CA ALA A 173 -7.48 6.48 -4.68
C ALA A 173 -8.52 5.42 -5.08
N HIS A 174 -8.30 4.17 -4.64
CA HIS A 174 -9.27 3.10 -4.88
C HIS A 174 -10.60 3.37 -4.16
N GLY A 175 -10.52 3.76 -2.90
CA GLY A 175 -11.68 3.80 -2.02
C GLY A 175 -11.93 2.44 -1.38
N THR A 176 -12.68 2.43 -0.30
CA THR A 176 -13.02 1.21 0.43
C THR A 176 -14.33 1.37 1.19
N PRO A 177 -15.16 0.32 1.30
CA PRO A 177 -16.32 0.33 2.19
C PRO A 177 -15.94 0.25 3.67
N HIS A 178 -14.67 -0.06 3.97
CA HIS A 178 -14.17 -0.13 5.34
C HIS A 178 -14.13 1.27 5.96
N PRO A 179 -14.35 1.43 7.29
CA PRO A 179 -14.26 2.73 7.96
C PRO A 179 -12.95 3.49 7.74
N SER A 180 -11.85 2.80 7.43
CA SER A 180 -10.57 3.42 7.07
C SER A 180 -10.61 4.27 5.81
N ASN A 181 -11.71 4.29 5.07
CA ASN A 181 -11.91 5.25 3.98
C ASN A 181 -11.73 6.71 4.47
N ALA A 182 -11.96 6.96 5.75
CA ALA A 182 -11.70 8.25 6.37
C ALA A 182 -10.22 8.70 6.30
N TYR A 183 -9.28 7.78 6.10
CA TYR A 183 -7.87 8.11 5.89
C TYR A 183 -7.66 9.06 4.71
N TYR A 184 -8.48 8.97 3.67
CA TYR A 184 -8.37 9.86 2.52
C TYR A 184 -8.66 11.32 2.89
N ALA A 185 -9.58 11.56 3.82
CA ALA A 185 -9.82 12.90 4.34
C ALA A 185 -8.62 13.43 5.15
N VAL A 186 -7.96 12.56 5.92
CA VAL A 186 -6.74 12.94 6.66
C VAL A 186 -5.58 13.20 5.70
N MET A 187 -5.43 12.40 4.64
CA MET A 187 -4.44 12.66 3.59
C MET A 187 -4.63 14.04 2.96
N GLN A 188 -5.89 14.40 2.65
CA GLN A 188 -6.21 15.73 2.12
C GLN A 188 -5.82 16.84 3.09
N ASP A 189 -6.12 16.68 4.37
CA ASP A 189 -5.73 17.60 5.41
C ASP A 189 -4.20 17.80 5.47
N ARG A 190 -3.44 16.71 5.41
CA ARG A 190 -1.98 16.75 5.42
C ARG A 190 -1.37 17.37 4.17
N LEU A 191 -1.96 17.13 3.00
CA LEU A 191 -1.56 17.82 1.76
C LEU A 191 -1.73 19.32 1.89
N ASN A 192 -2.86 19.77 2.46
CA ASN A 192 -3.13 21.18 2.68
C ASN A 192 -2.13 21.77 3.68
N GLU A 193 -1.84 21.11 4.78
CA GLU A 193 -0.84 21.56 5.77
C GLU A 193 0.56 21.65 5.18
N LEU A 194 0.91 20.76 4.24
CA LEU A 194 2.20 20.79 3.54
C LEU A 194 2.28 21.87 2.47
N GLY A 195 1.19 22.60 2.23
CA GLY A 195 1.13 23.67 1.24
C GLY A 195 0.69 23.25 -0.16
N TYR A 196 0.31 22.00 -0.35
CA TYR A 196 -0.19 21.48 -1.63
C TYR A 196 -1.70 21.72 -1.76
N THR A 197 -2.13 22.98 -1.71
CA THR A 197 -3.55 23.38 -1.71
C THR A 197 -4.25 23.18 -3.05
N ASN A 198 -3.52 22.84 -4.09
CA ASN A 198 -4.03 22.49 -5.43
C ASN A 198 -3.97 20.99 -5.72
N ALA A 199 -3.66 20.16 -4.74
CA ALA A 199 -3.73 18.72 -4.81
C ALA A 199 -5.03 18.22 -4.16
N TYR A 200 -5.78 17.37 -4.86
CA TYR A 200 -7.09 16.89 -4.44
C TYR A 200 -7.15 15.38 -4.53
N ILE A 201 -7.56 14.73 -3.45
CA ILE A 201 -7.81 13.29 -3.42
C ILE A 201 -9.27 13.01 -3.75
N PHE A 202 -9.49 12.07 -4.64
CA PHE A 202 -10.80 11.48 -4.90
C PHE A 202 -10.66 9.97 -5.04
N SER A 203 -11.76 9.25 -5.02
CA SER A 203 -11.75 7.79 -5.07
C SER A 203 -12.65 7.22 -6.16
N VAL A 204 -12.31 6.01 -6.61
CA VAL A 204 -13.11 5.25 -7.58
C VAL A 204 -14.38 4.73 -6.92
N GLU A 205 -14.27 4.07 -5.78
CA GLU A 205 -15.34 3.31 -5.13
C GLU A 205 -15.71 3.80 -3.74
N GLY A 206 -15.11 4.89 -3.27
CA GLY A 206 -15.34 5.42 -1.94
C GLY A 206 -15.63 6.92 -1.97
N TRP A 207 -15.29 7.58 -0.88
CA TRP A 207 -15.42 9.01 -0.72
C TRP A 207 -14.03 9.64 -0.56
N PRO A 208 -13.74 10.88 -1.08
CA PRO A 208 -14.63 11.73 -1.90
C PRO A 208 -14.79 11.25 -3.35
N HIS A 209 -15.90 11.60 -3.96
CA HIS A 209 -16.12 11.37 -5.39
C HIS A 209 -15.55 12.52 -6.23
N LEU A 210 -15.32 12.28 -7.53
CA LEU A 210 -14.89 13.31 -8.46
C LEU A 210 -15.89 14.48 -8.51
N ASP A 211 -17.17 14.21 -8.40
CA ASP A 211 -18.23 15.22 -8.35
C ASP A 211 -18.12 16.17 -7.17
N THR A 212 -17.48 15.77 -6.10
CA THR A 212 -17.19 16.61 -4.94
C THR A 212 -16.03 17.56 -5.24
N VAL A 213 -15.06 17.13 -6.03
CA VAL A 213 -13.84 17.88 -6.33
C VAL A 213 -14.04 18.88 -7.45
N VAL A 214 -14.77 18.53 -8.51
CA VAL A 214 -14.96 19.38 -9.70
C VAL A 214 -15.47 20.79 -9.36
N PRO A 215 -16.47 20.99 -8.50
CA PRO A 215 -16.91 22.34 -8.12
C PRO A 215 -15.80 23.17 -7.43
N GLN A 216 -14.93 22.52 -6.65
CA GLN A 216 -13.82 23.20 -5.99
C GLN A 216 -12.78 23.67 -7.01
N LEU A 217 -12.49 22.87 -8.03
CA LEU A 217 -11.59 23.21 -9.12
C LEU A 217 -12.13 24.44 -9.89
N LYS A 218 -13.41 24.43 -10.23
CA LYS A 218 -14.07 25.53 -10.94
C LYS A 218 -14.07 26.82 -10.12
N ALA A 219 -14.34 26.72 -8.82
CA ALA A 219 -14.33 27.88 -7.91
C ALA A 219 -12.94 28.54 -7.82
N LYS A 220 -11.88 27.78 -7.95
CA LYS A 220 -10.49 28.29 -7.96
C LYS A 220 -10.00 28.73 -9.35
N GLY A 221 -10.81 28.61 -10.38
CA GLY A 221 -10.43 28.94 -11.76
C GLY A 221 -9.40 27.99 -12.37
N ILE A 222 -9.35 26.73 -11.91
CA ILE A 222 -8.47 25.70 -12.46
C ILE A 222 -8.88 25.38 -13.90
N LYS A 223 -7.89 25.27 -14.78
CA LYS A 223 -8.06 24.95 -16.21
C LYS A 223 -7.36 23.64 -16.61
N ASN A 224 -6.26 23.33 -15.94
CA ASN A 224 -5.42 22.17 -16.26
C ASN A 224 -5.35 21.25 -15.06
N VAL A 225 -5.53 19.95 -15.30
CA VAL A 225 -5.43 18.93 -14.27
C VAL A 225 -4.45 17.85 -14.69
N THR A 226 -3.65 17.38 -13.75
CA THR A 226 -2.84 16.18 -13.91
C THR A 226 -3.40 15.11 -12.97
N MET A 227 -3.78 13.98 -13.52
CA MET A 227 -4.29 12.84 -12.73
C MET A 227 -3.17 11.87 -12.43
N MET A 228 -3.09 11.40 -11.20
CA MET A 228 -2.14 10.37 -10.78
C MET A 228 -2.80 9.40 -9.80
N PRO A 229 -2.40 8.10 -9.82
CA PRO A 229 -2.99 7.13 -8.91
C PRO A 229 -2.35 7.19 -7.53
N LEU A 230 -3.15 6.99 -6.50
CA LEU A 230 -2.74 6.69 -5.13
C LEU A 230 -2.94 5.18 -4.90
N MET A 231 -2.22 4.37 -5.66
CA MET A 231 -2.31 2.92 -5.66
C MET A 231 -0.90 2.34 -5.74
N MET A 232 -0.69 1.20 -5.11
CA MET A 232 0.62 0.52 -5.12
C MET A 232 1.08 0.24 -6.55
N VAL A 233 0.16 -0.19 -7.42
CA VAL A 233 0.43 -0.52 -8.81
C VAL A 233 -0.44 0.32 -9.75
N ALA A 234 0.06 0.62 -10.95
CA ALA A 234 -0.72 1.24 -12.02
C ALA A 234 -1.34 0.13 -12.88
N GLY A 235 -2.41 -0.48 -12.36
CA GLY A 235 -3.13 -1.58 -13.00
C GLY A 235 -4.38 -1.12 -13.75
N ASP A 236 -5.44 -1.94 -13.66
CA ASP A 236 -6.68 -1.76 -14.39
C ASP A 236 -7.35 -0.40 -14.10
N HIS A 237 -7.48 -0.02 -12.82
CA HIS A 237 -8.10 1.26 -12.45
C HIS A 237 -7.36 2.47 -13.00
N ALA A 238 -6.03 2.46 -13.00
CA ALA A 238 -5.25 3.57 -13.54
C ALA A 238 -5.34 3.65 -15.07
N ASN A 239 -5.30 2.51 -15.75
CA ASN A 239 -5.32 2.48 -17.21
C ASN A 239 -6.71 2.67 -17.81
N ASN A 240 -7.76 2.19 -17.16
CA ASN A 240 -9.12 2.21 -17.69
C ASN A 240 -9.99 3.27 -16.98
N ASP A 241 -10.16 3.19 -15.67
CA ASP A 241 -11.06 4.10 -14.95
C ASP A 241 -10.53 5.53 -14.92
N MET A 242 -9.23 5.72 -14.72
CA MET A 242 -8.62 7.04 -14.69
C MET A 242 -8.35 7.56 -16.09
N ALA A 243 -7.58 6.84 -16.89
CA ALA A 243 -6.94 7.33 -18.11
C ALA A 243 -7.50 6.73 -19.41
N GLY A 244 -8.53 5.89 -19.35
CA GLY A 244 -9.14 5.28 -20.52
C GLY A 244 -9.85 6.29 -21.43
N ASP A 245 -10.18 5.86 -22.64
CA ASP A 245 -10.85 6.72 -23.64
C ASP A 245 -12.38 6.58 -23.62
N GLU A 246 -12.91 5.64 -22.85
CA GLU A 246 -14.35 5.46 -22.72
C GLU A 246 -15.01 6.69 -22.05
N PRO A 247 -16.28 7.01 -22.36
CA PRO A 247 -16.95 8.21 -21.83
C PRO A 247 -17.04 8.25 -20.30
N ASP A 248 -17.04 7.12 -19.64
CA ASP A 248 -17.16 6.99 -18.18
C ASP A 248 -15.81 7.06 -17.45
N SER A 249 -14.67 7.10 -18.16
CA SER A 249 -13.38 7.33 -17.52
C SER A 249 -13.33 8.72 -16.87
N PHE A 250 -12.56 8.85 -15.79
CA PHE A 250 -12.41 10.15 -15.13
C PHE A 250 -11.77 11.19 -16.03
N LYS A 251 -10.80 10.79 -16.87
CA LYS A 251 -10.21 11.65 -17.89
C LYS A 251 -11.29 12.21 -18.82
N SER A 252 -12.16 11.36 -19.36
CA SER A 252 -13.22 11.76 -20.27
C SER A 252 -14.25 12.67 -19.58
N GLN A 253 -14.61 12.38 -18.34
CA GLN A 253 -15.50 13.22 -17.54
C GLN A 253 -14.92 14.63 -17.34
N LEU A 254 -13.63 14.73 -17.02
CA LEU A 254 -12.97 16.03 -16.84
C LEU A 254 -12.82 16.80 -18.15
N LEU A 255 -12.54 16.12 -19.25
CA LEU A 255 -12.52 16.75 -20.58
C LEU A 255 -13.89 17.32 -20.93
N ALA A 256 -14.97 16.57 -20.64
CA ALA A 256 -16.34 17.04 -20.84
C ALA A 256 -16.69 18.26 -19.99
N GLU A 257 -16.07 18.42 -18.81
CA GLU A 257 -16.22 19.60 -17.94
C GLU A 257 -15.37 20.79 -18.38
N GLY A 258 -14.57 20.66 -19.44
CA GLY A 258 -13.79 21.74 -20.04
C GLY A 258 -12.35 21.86 -19.55
N PHE A 259 -11.86 20.90 -18.76
CA PHE A 259 -10.46 20.89 -18.32
C PHE A 259 -9.53 20.34 -19.40
N LYS A 260 -8.29 20.81 -19.42
CA LYS A 260 -7.19 20.11 -20.06
C LYS A 260 -6.68 19.05 -19.08
N VAL A 261 -6.51 17.82 -19.56
CA VAL A 261 -6.18 16.68 -18.71
C VAL A 261 -4.89 16.04 -19.16
N SER A 262 -3.95 15.90 -18.23
CA SER A 262 -2.76 15.06 -18.35
C SER A 262 -2.88 13.88 -17.39
N THR A 263 -2.31 12.75 -17.75
CA THR A 263 -2.29 11.55 -16.92
C THR A 263 -0.88 11.12 -16.59
N TYR A 264 -0.64 10.78 -15.34
CA TYR A 264 0.62 10.24 -14.84
C TYR A 264 0.34 8.83 -14.32
N ILE A 265 0.63 7.83 -15.18
CA ILE A 265 0.25 6.42 -14.91
C ILE A 265 1.46 5.69 -14.31
N HIS A 266 1.72 5.94 -13.03
CA HIS A 266 2.77 5.29 -12.26
C HIS A 266 2.24 4.91 -10.88
N GLY A 267 2.47 3.66 -10.47
CA GLY A 267 2.09 3.21 -9.13
C GLY A 267 2.99 3.79 -8.05
N LEU A 268 2.49 3.86 -6.82
CA LEU A 268 3.27 4.31 -5.66
C LEU A 268 4.55 3.50 -5.46
N GLY A 269 4.52 2.21 -5.77
CA GLY A 269 5.68 1.32 -5.65
C GLY A 269 6.86 1.68 -6.55
N GLU A 270 6.68 2.53 -7.56
CA GLU A 270 7.77 3.05 -8.38
C GLU A 270 8.55 4.19 -7.67
N ASN A 271 7.95 4.80 -6.65
CA ASN A 271 8.53 5.91 -5.91
C ASN A 271 9.53 5.40 -4.86
N ALA A 272 10.81 5.75 -5.00
CA ALA A 272 11.85 5.31 -4.09
C ALA A 272 11.60 5.74 -2.64
N ALA A 273 11.02 6.91 -2.41
CA ALA A 273 10.68 7.40 -1.07
C ALA A 273 9.54 6.58 -0.45
N VAL A 274 8.58 6.13 -1.26
CA VAL A 274 7.50 5.23 -0.80
C VAL A 274 8.04 3.83 -0.54
N GLN A 275 8.91 3.30 -1.39
CA GLN A 275 9.59 2.02 -1.17
C GLN A 275 10.31 2.01 0.17
N LYS A 276 11.00 3.11 0.52
CA LYS A 276 11.70 3.26 1.80
C LYS A 276 10.72 3.17 2.98
N LEU A 277 9.53 3.74 2.87
CA LEU A 277 8.51 3.65 3.92
C LEU A 277 8.00 2.20 4.08
N PHE A 278 7.82 1.47 3.00
CA PHE A 278 7.50 0.04 3.07
C PHE A 278 8.61 -0.80 3.70
N VAL A 279 9.87 -0.45 3.43
CA VAL A 279 11.01 -1.07 4.13
C VAL A 279 10.93 -0.82 5.63
N GLU A 280 10.59 0.39 6.05
CA GLU A 280 10.39 0.72 7.47
C GLU A 280 9.28 -0.13 8.10
N ARG A 281 8.15 -0.34 7.39
CA ARG A 281 7.05 -1.22 7.88
C ARG A 281 7.53 -2.67 8.03
N ALA A 282 8.29 -3.17 7.08
CA ALA A 282 8.89 -4.51 7.16
C ALA A 282 9.88 -4.60 8.34
N ASN A 283 10.71 -3.57 8.54
CA ASN A 283 11.65 -3.52 9.65
C ASN A 283 10.95 -3.52 11.02
N GLU A 284 9.83 -2.83 11.16
CA GLU A 284 9.04 -2.84 12.39
C GLU A 284 8.54 -4.24 12.73
N SER A 285 8.04 -4.97 11.74
CA SER A 285 7.62 -6.37 11.92
C SER A 285 8.80 -7.30 12.26
N TRP A 286 9.90 -7.14 11.55
CA TRP A 286 11.13 -7.90 11.79
C TRP A 286 11.70 -7.63 13.18
N ASP A 287 11.78 -6.38 13.59
CA ASP A 287 12.30 -6.00 14.91
C ASP A 287 11.44 -6.57 16.04
N ALA A 288 10.11 -6.58 15.86
CA ALA A 288 9.19 -7.23 16.79
C ALA A 288 9.42 -8.74 16.86
N LEU A 289 9.74 -9.38 15.72
CA LEU A 289 10.08 -10.81 15.68
C LEU A 289 11.35 -11.09 16.47
N GLN A 290 12.36 -10.22 16.37
CA GLN A 290 13.64 -10.35 17.05
C GLN A 290 13.60 -9.95 18.53
N ALA A 291 12.61 -9.19 18.95
CA ALA A 291 12.49 -8.74 20.34
C ALA A 291 12.32 -9.92 21.31
N LYS A 292 12.95 -9.81 22.48
CA LYS A 292 12.88 -10.83 23.54
C LYS A 292 11.59 -10.72 24.38
#